data_750ac310c606caa0eb055eb6dc0caafa
#
_entry.id   750ac310c606caa0eb055eb6dc0caafa
#
_cell.length_a   1.000
_cell.length_b   1.000
_cell.length_c   1.000
_cell.angle_alpha   90.00
_cell.angle_beta   90.00
_cell.angle_gamma   90.00
#
_symmetry.space_group_name_H-M   'P 1'
#
loop_
_entity.id
_entity.type
_entity.pdbx_description
1 polymer ?
#
loop_
_entity_poly.entity_id
_entity_poly.type
_entity_poly.pdbx_seq_one_letter_code
_entity_poly.pdbx_strand_id
1 'polypeptide(L)'
;MTTRISQADLIESIAAALQYISYYHPADYIAHLARAYEREQSPAAKDAIAQILTNSKMSAMGHRPICQDTGIVNVFLKVGMDVRWEGFTGSLEDAVNEGVRRGYNHPDNTLRASVVADPQFARKNTKDNTPAVIFTDIVVGDTVEVTVAAKGGGSENKSKMVMLNPGDSVVDWVLKTVPTMGAGWCPPGMLGIGIGGTAEKAALMAKESLMDDIDMYELQGKASRGEKLTQVEELRLELYTKVNALGIGAQGLGGLTTVLDVKIKMYPTHAASKPVAMIPNCAATRHAHFVLDGSGPVYIDPPSLDLWPNVDWKPDTQKSKRVNLDTLTPAEVASWKPGDTLLLNGKMLTGRDAAHKRIEDMLAKGEPLPVDFTHRVIYYVGPVDPVRDEVVGPAGPTTATRMDGFTEMMLAQTGLIAMIGKAERGPVAMEAIKKHKSAYLMAVGGAAYLVSKAIRKARVVGFADLGMEAIYEFEVVDMPVTVAVDSGGTSAHITGPAQWRQRIASGEFKNIPVAAG
;
A
#
# COMPACT_ATOMS: atom_id res chain seq x y z
N MET A 1 17.85 -38.63 1.77
CA MET A 1 17.92 -38.74 0.29
C MET A 1 18.17 -37.37 -0.25
N THR A 2 18.92 -37.22 -1.34
CA THR A 2 19.19 -35.90 -1.93
C THR A 2 18.01 -35.51 -2.83
N THR A 3 17.32 -34.42 -2.52
CA THR A 3 16.25 -33.91 -3.36
C THR A 3 16.82 -33.09 -4.52
N ARG A 4 16.27 -33.28 -5.70
CA ARG A 4 16.69 -32.58 -6.93
C ARG A 4 15.63 -31.56 -7.30
N ILE A 5 16.02 -30.31 -7.43
CA ILE A 5 15.14 -29.20 -7.80
C ILE A 5 15.63 -28.61 -9.10
N SER A 6 14.76 -28.58 -10.12
CA SER A 6 15.12 -28.02 -11.41
C SER A 6 15.02 -26.50 -11.43
N GLN A 7 15.86 -25.89 -12.26
CA GLN A 7 15.76 -24.45 -12.54
C GLN A 7 14.37 -24.09 -13.06
N ALA A 8 13.78 -24.92 -13.90
CA ALA A 8 12.45 -24.69 -14.49
C ALA A 8 11.36 -24.65 -13.41
N ASP A 9 11.41 -25.56 -12.43
CA ASP A 9 10.42 -25.61 -11.35
C ASP A 9 10.48 -24.36 -10.47
N LEU A 10 11.68 -23.88 -10.16
CA LEU A 10 11.86 -22.64 -9.39
C LEU A 10 11.32 -21.42 -10.14
N ILE A 11 11.66 -21.28 -11.42
CA ILE A 11 11.21 -20.18 -12.27
C ILE A 11 9.68 -20.15 -12.36
N GLU A 12 9.08 -21.29 -12.69
CA GLU A 12 7.63 -21.42 -12.86
C GLU A 12 6.88 -21.16 -11.56
N SER A 13 7.35 -21.70 -10.44
CA SER A 13 6.74 -21.51 -9.13
C SER A 13 6.77 -20.04 -8.68
N ILE A 14 7.87 -19.34 -8.91
CA ILE A 14 7.97 -17.90 -8.59
C ILE A 14 7.03 -17.08 -9.49
N ALA A 15 7.01 -17.35 -10.79
CA ALA A 15 6.12 -16.65 -11.72
C ALA A 15 4.65 -16.85 -11.34
N ALA A 16 4.24 -18.08 -11.04
CA ALA A 16 2.89 -18.42 -10.60
C ALA A 16 2.53 -17.75 -9.25
N ALA A 17 3.46 -17.77 -8.29
CA ALA A 17 3.26 -17.13 -6.98
C ALA A 17 3.09 -15.61 -7.11
N LEU A 18 3.86 -14.93 -7.98
CA LEU A 18 3.72 -13.48 -8.22
C LEU A 18 2.39 -13.13 -8.85
N GLN A 19 1.90 -13.93 -9.77
CA GLN A 19 0.55 -13.77 -10.31
C GLN A 19 -0.50 -13.96 -9.22
N TYR A 20 -0.42 -15.02 -8.45
CA TYR A 20 -1.31 -15.33 -7.33
C TYR A 20 -1.41 -14.17 -6.34
N ILE A 21 -0.28 -13.70 -5.79
CA ILE A 21 -0.29 -12.63 -4.78
C ILE A 21 -0.72 -11.27 -5.33
N SER A 22 -0.70 -11.08 -6.65
CA SER A 22 -1.11 -9.82 -7.25
C SER A 22 -2.61 -9.56 -7.10
N TYR A 23 -3.43 -10.61 -7.02
CA TYR A 23 -4.90 -10.51 -6.94
C TYR A 23 -5.53 -11.27 -5.77
N TYR A 24 -4.80 -12.12 -5.05
CA TYR A 24 -5.29 -12.74 -3.82
C TYR A 24 -4.57 -12.16 -2.59
N HIS A 25 -5.35 -11.61 -1.67
CA HIS A 25 -4.84 -11.34 -0.32
C HIS A 25 -4.65 -12.65 0.45
N PRO A 26 -3.72 -12.70 1.43
CA PRO A 26 -3.68 -13.80 2.40
C PRO A 26 -5.00 -13.94 3.14
N ALA A 27 -5.43 -15.17 3.42
CA ALA A 27 -6.73 -15.45 4.06
C ALA A 27 -6.83 -14.85 5.47
N ASP A 28 -5.76 -14.89 6.24
CA ASP A 28 -5.64 -14.28 7.57
C ASP A 28 -5.83 -12.75 7.52
N TYR A 29 -5.29 -12.09 6.50
CA TYR A 29 -5.49 -10.66 6.29
C TYR A 29 -6.97 -10.34 6.04
N ILE A 30 -7.63 -11.10 5.16
CA ILE A 30 -9.06 -10.90 4.86
C ILE A 30 -9.90 -11.07 6.14
N ALA A 31 -9.63 -12.10 6.94
CA ALA A 31 -10.34 -12.36 8.18
C ALA A 31 -10.17 -11.22 9.19
N HIS A 32 -8.94 -10.73 9.37
CA HIS A 32 -8.65 -9.63 10.30
C HIS A 32 -9.25 -8.31 9.81
N LEU A 33 -9.21 -8.04 8.51
CA LEU A 33 -9.82 -6.83 7.95
C LEU A 33 -11.35 -6.86 8.05
N ALA A 34 -11.99 -8.03 7.86
CA ALA A 34 -13.42 -8.20 8.04
C ALA A 34 -13.86 -7.89 9.48
N ARG A 35 -13.13 -8.41 10.47
CA ARG A 35 -13.40 -8.10 11.88
C ARG A 35 -13.15 -6.64 12.22
N ALA A 36 -12.11 -6.02 11.63
CA ALA A 36 -11.88 -4.59 11.77
C ALA A 36 -13.05 -3.77 11.23
N TYR A 37 -13.62 -4.17 10.07
CA TYR A 37 -14.81 -3.54 9.50
C TYR A 37 -16.02 -3.60 10.44
N GLU A 38 -16.28 -4.76 11.04
CA GLU A 38 -17.40 -4.94 11.97
C GLU A 38 -17.27 -4.02 13.20
N ARG A 39 -16.06 -3.89 13.75
CA ARG A 39 -15.77 -3.11 14.96
C ARG A 39 -15.65 -1.61 14.72
N GLU A 40 -15.34 -1.17 13.51
CA GLU A 40 -15.06 0.23 13.20
C GLU A 40 -16.29 1.12 13.41
N GLN A 41 -16.09 2.20 14.12
CA GLN A 41 -17.12 3.19 14.45
C GLN A 41 -16.97 4.52 13.72
N SER A 42 -15.79 4.76 13.11
CA SER A 42 -15.56 5.92 12.26
C SER A 42 -16.23 5.71 10.89
N PRO A 43 -17.18 6.54 10.48
CA PRO A 43 -17.81 6.40 9.17
C PRO A 43 -16.82 6.43 8.02
N ALA A 44 -15.84 7.33 8.08
CA ALA A 44 -14.81 7.46 7.05
C ALA A 44 -13.88 6.25 7.00
N ALA A 45 -13.42 5.76 8.17
CA ALA A 45 -12.57 4.57 8.24
C ALA A 45 -13.33 3.32 7.82
N LYS A 46 -14.58 3.18 8.23
CA LYS A 46 -15.43 2.04 7.86
C LYS A 46 -15.71 2.00 6.36
N ASP A 47 -15.98 3.13 5.74
CA ASP A 47 -16.15 3.25 4.29
C ASP A 47 -14.87 2.85 3.54
N ALA A 48 -13.71 3.31 4.00
CA ALA A 48 -12.42 2.94 3.42
C ALA A 48 -12.14 1.42 3.52
N ILE A 49 -12.41 0.81 4.68
CA ILE A 49 -12.25 -0.63 4.87
C ILE A 49 -13.22 -1.40 3.95
N ALA A 50 -14.47 -0.94 3.81
CA ALA A 50 -15.44 -1.54 2.90
C ALA A 50 -14.97 -1.49 1.44
N GLN A 51 -14.40 -0.38 0.99
CA GLN A 51 -13.80 -0.27 -0.34
C GLN A 51 -12.65 -1.25 -0.53
N ILE A 52 -11.76 -1.42 0.46
CA ILE A 52 -10.64 -2.35 0.40
C ILE A 52 -11.11 -3.80 0.34
N LEU A 53 -12.10 -4.19 1.16
CA LEU A 53 -12.68 -5.54 1.14
C LEU A 53 -13.37 -5.85 -0.19
N THR A 54 -14.16 -4.92 -0.71
CA THR A 54 -14.81 -5.06 -2.00
C THR A 54 -13.80 -5.16 -3.14
N ASN A 55 -12.77 -4.29 -3.13
CA ASN A 55 -11.68 -4.36 -4.10
C ASN A 55 -10.94 -5.70 -4.04
N SER A 56 -10.66 -6.20 -2.83
CA SER A 56 -10.01 -7.50 -2.62
C SER A 56 -10.78 -8.64 -3.30
N LYS A 57 -12.10 -8.70 -3.07
CA LYS A 57 -12.97 -9.70 -3.72
C LYS A 57 -13.03 -9.52 -5.24
N MET A 58 -13.18 -8.29 -5.71
CA MET A 58 -13.19 -7.99 -7.15
C MET A 58 -11.86 -8.40 -7.82
N SER A 59 -10.73 -8.13 -7.18
CA SER A 59 -9.40 -8.53 -7.68
C SER A 59 -9.25 -10.05 -7.76
N ALA A 60 -9.70 -10.76 -6.73
CA ALA A 60 -9.71 -12.22 -6.70
C ALA A 60 -10.57 -12.82 -7.83
N MET A 61 -11.75 -12.25 -8.07
CA MET A 61 -12.67 -12.72 -9.13
C MET A 61 -12.19 -12.34 -10.54
N GLY A 62 -11.61 -11.15 -10.69
CA GLY A 62 -11.18 -10.62 -11.99
C GLY A 62 -9.75 -10.98 -12.37
N HIS A 63 -8.98 -11.56 -11.45
CA HIS A 63 -7.55 -11.82 -11.59
C HIS A 63 -6.78 -10.56 -12.04
N ARG A 64 -7.05 -9.43 -11.36
CA ARG A 64 -6.37 -8.15 -11.61
C ARG A 64 -5.75 -7.59 -10.33
N PRO A 65 -4.64 -6.86 -10.44
CA PRO A 65 -3.91 -6.39 -9.28
C PRO A 65 -4.77 -5.64 -8.25
N ILE A 66 -4.59 -5.98 -6.99
CA ILE A 66 -5.24 -5.33 -5.84
C ILE A 66 -4.88 -3.84 -5.79
N CYS A 67 -3.64 -3.52 -6.17
CA CYS A 67 -3.08 -2.17 -6.17
C CYS A 67 -2.37 -1.90 -7.50
N GLN A 68 -2.39 -0.65 -7.97
CA GLN A 68 -1.60 -0.23 -9.14
C GLN A 68 -0.10 -0.27 -8.88
N ASP A 69 0.33 -0.08 -7.63
CA ASP A 69 1.71 -0.33 -7.22
C ASP A 69 1.88 -1.83 -6.97
N THR A 70 2.36 -2.55 -7.97
CA THR A 70 2.57 -3.99 -7.91
C THR A 70 3.86 -4.39 -7.18
N GLY A 71 4.59 -3.39 -6.66
CA GLY A 71 5.66 -3.53 -5.68
C GLY A 71 7.04 -3.86 -6.23
N ILE A 72 8.00 -3.93 -5.32
CA ILE A 72 9.31 -4.56 -5.53
C ILE A 72 9.26 -5.98 -4.96
N VAL A 73 9.76 -6.94 -5.72
CA VAL A 73 9.74 -8.34 -5.31
C VAL A 73 10.82 -8.61 -4.27
N ASN A 74 10.43 -9.25 -3.17
CA ASN A 74 11.33 -9.79 -2.16
C ASN A 74 11.15 -11.31 -2.15
N VAL A 75 12.25 -12.05 -2.20
CA VAL A 75 12.25 -13.51 -2.15
C VAL A 75 13.14 -13.98 -1.01
N PHE A 76 12.58 -14.76 -0.12
CA PHE A 76 13.31 -15.41 0.97
C PHE A 76 13.38 -16.89 0.68
N LEU A 77 14.58 -17.43 0.61
CA LEU A 77 14.87 -18.82 0.33
C LEU A 77 15.51 -19.46 1.56
N LYS A 78 14.93 -20.57 2.05
CA LYS A 78 15.61 -21.46 2.98
C LYS A 78 15.94 -22.74 2.22
N VAL A 79 17.22 -22.89 1.89
CA VAL A 79 17.71 -23.99 1.07
C VAL A 79 18.26 -25.09 1.96
N GLY A 80 17.68 -26.27 1.88
CA GLY A 80 18.16 -27.46 2.59
C GLY A 80 19.56 -27.87 2.14
N MET A 81 20.41 -28.27 3.08
CA MET A 81 21.80 -28.68 2.81
C MET A 81 21.91 -29.92 1.89
N ASP A 82 20.85 -30.74 1.83
CA ASP A 82 20.78 -31.94 1.00
C ASP A 82 20.07 -31.70 -0.34
N VAL A 83 19.78 -30.45 -0.70
CA VAL A 83 19.22 -30.06 -2.01
C VAL A 83 20.32 -30.07 -3.09
N ARG A 84 19.97 -30.58 -4.27
CA ARG A 84 20.77 -30.42 -5.49
C ARG A 84 19.98 -29.70 -6.56
N TRP A 85 20.59 -28.68 -7.14
CA TRP A 85 20.03 -27.93 -8.25
C TRP A 85 20.32 -28.60 -9.58
N GLU A 86 19.32 -28.67 -10.46
CA GLU A 86 19.45 -29.29 -11.79
C GLU A 86 19.10 -28.31 -12.92
N GLY A 87 19.84 -28.39 -14.01
CA GLY A 87 19.57 -27.61 -15.23
C GLY A 87 19.85 -26.11 -15.11
N PHE A 88 20.63 -25.70 -14.13
CA PHE A 88 20.98 -24.29 -13.95
C PHE A 88 22.04 -23.86 -14.98
N THR A 89 21.73 -22.75 -15.68
CA THR A 89 22.63 -22.12 -16.65
C THR A 89 23.18 -20.78 -16.17
N GLY A 90 22.90 -20.41 -14.94
CA GLY A 90 23.35 -19.20 -14.27
C GLY A 90 23.28 -19.35 -12.76
N SER A 91 23.21 -18.25 -12.05
CA SER A 91 23.06 -18.26 -10.60
C SER A 91 21.63 -18.58 -10.17
N LEU A 92 21.46 -18.86 -8.88
CA LEU A 92 20.14 -18.97 -8.26
C LEU A 92 19.34 -17.67 -8.40
N GLU A 93 20.03 -16.53 -8.30
CA GLU A 93 19.43 -15.21 -8.47
C GLU A 93 18.94 -14.99 -9.91
N ASP A 94 19.65 -15.46 -10.93
CA ASP A 94 19.22 -15.39 -12.33
C ASP A 94 17.91 -16.16 -12.55
N ALA A 95 17.79 -17.34 -11.95
CA ALA A 95 16.56 -18.13 -12.03
C ALA A 95 15.38 -17.44 -11.33
N VAL A 96 15.61 -16.88 -10.14
CA VAL A 96 14.57 -16.09 -9.43
C VAL A 96 14.14 -14.89 -10.28
N ASN A 97 15.08 -14.15 -10.84
CA ASN A 97 14.79 -12.99 -11.69
C ASN A 97 14.06 -13.36 -12.98
N GLU A 98 14.34 -14.53 -13.56
CA GLU A 98 13.56 -15.02 -14.70
C GLU A 98 12.10 -15.31 -14.30
N GLY A 99 11.87 -15.89 -13.12
CA GLY A 99 10.53 -16.05 -12.55
C GLY A 99 9.80 -14.72 -12.37
N VAL A 100 10.50 -13.70 -11.85
CA VAL A 100 9.96 -12.34 -11.71
C VAL A 100 9.58 -11.75 -13.06
N ARG A 101 10.45 -11.85 -14.05
CA ARG A 101 10.21 -11.35 -15.43
C ARG A 101 8.96 -11.98 -16.04
N ARG A 102 8.83 -13.30 -15.95
CA ARG A 102 7.66 -14.02 -16.45
C ARG A 102 6.39 -13.64 -15.70
N GLY A 103 6.46 -13.53 -14.36
CA GLY A 103 5.33 -13.12 -13.54
C GLY A 103 4.83 -11.71 -13.89
N TYR A 104 5.73 -10.75 -14.07
CA TYR A 104 5.35 -9.36 -14.37
C TYR A 104 4.88 -9.14 -15.80
N ASN A 105 5.40 -9.90 -16.75
CA ASN A 105 5.06 -9.79 -18.17
C ASN A 105 4.00 -10.82 -18.62
N HIS A 106 3.27 -11.42 -17.69
CA HIS A 106 2.23 -12.38 -18.03
C HIS A 106 1.14 -11.73 -18.89
N PRO A 107 0.80 -12.31 -20.07
CA PRO A 107 -0.06 -11.62 -21.04
C PRO A 107 -1.50 -11.39 -20.56
N ASP A 108 -2.03 -12.31 -19.74
CA ASP A 108 -3.42 -12.22 -19.26
C ASP A 108 -3.56 -11.28 -18.04
N ASN A 109 -2.45 -10.99 -17.36
CA ASN A 109 -2.42 -10.09 -16.21
C ASN A 109 -1.03 -9.46 -16.09
N THR A 110 -0.72 -8.55 -16.99
CA THR A 110 0.54 -7.79 -16.94
C THR A 110 0.57 -6.92 -15.69
N LEU A 111 1.67 -7.02 -14.92
CA LEU A 111 1.90 -6.21 -13.73
C LEU A 111 2.73 -4.97 -14.08
N ARG A 112 2.59 -3.92 -13.29
CA ARG A 112 3.32 -2.67 -13.52
C ARG A 112 4.75 -2.76 -12.99
N ALA A 113 5.74 -2.82 -13.87
CA ALA A 113 7.14 -2.73 -13.49
C ALA A 113 7.46 -1.36 -12.87
N SER A 114 8.08 -1.36 -11.70
CA SER A 114 8.39 -0.15 -10.93
C SER A 114 9.87 -0.07 -10.52
N VAL A 115 10.66 -1.11 -10.76
CA VAL A 115 12.09 -1.11 -10.47
C VAL A 115 12.83 -0.21 -11.45
N VAL A 116 13.69 0.64 -10.92
CA VAL A 116 14.56 1.51 -11.72
C VAL A 116 16.01 1.10 -11.50
N ALA A 117 16.72 0.89 -12.61
CA ALA A 117 18.17 0.77 -12.60
C ALA A 117 18.80 2.13 -12.29
N ASP A 118 20.03 2.10 -11.82
CA ASP A 118 20.83 3.30 -11.57
C ASP A 118 20.08 4.32 -10.69
N PRO A 119 19.76 3.96 -9.43
CA PRO A 119 18.81 4.71 -8.59
C PRO A 119 19.29 6.12 -8.24
N GLN A 120 20.59 6.38 -8.27
CA GLN A 120 21.17 7.68 -7.97
C GLN A 120 21.14 8.64 -9.19
N PHE A 121 21.26 8.10 -10.41
CA PHE A 121 21.49 8.92 -11.60
C PHE A 121 20.34 8.81 -12.61
N ALA A 122 20.41 7.89 -13.55
CA ALA A 122 19.47 7.81 -14.68
C ALA A 122 18.06 7.32 -14.30
N ARG A 123 17.92 6.54 -13.24
CA ARG A 123 16.65 5.99 -12.72
C ARG A 123 15.76 5.36 -13.80
N LYS A 124 16.38 4.61 -14.70
CA LYS A 124 15.69 4.01 -15.85
C LYS A 124 14.90 2.78 -15.43
N ASN A 125 13.61 2.74 -15.74
CA ASN A 125 12.74 1.59 -15.47
C ASN A 125 13.25 0.35 -16.18
N THR A 126 13.32 -0.78 -15.47
CA THR A 126 13.81 -2.07 -16.01
C THR A 126 12.79 -2.76 -16.91
N LYS A 127 11.52 -2.35 -16.86
CA LYS A 127 10.36 -2.83 -17.64
C LYS A 127 9.88 -4.24 -17.31
N ASP A 128 10.64 -5.01 -16.58
CA ASP A 128 10.32 -6.38 -16.18
C ASP A 128 10.33 -6.59 -14.66
N ASN A 129 10.50 -5.50 -13.91
CA ASN A 129 10.55 -5.45 -12.45
C ASN A 129 11.70 -6.22 -11.82
N THR A 130 12.75 -6.52 -12.58
CA THR A 130 13.99 -7.12 -12.05
C THR A 130 15.06 -6.06 -11.77
N PRO A 131 16.02 -6.34 -10.87
CA PRO A 131 16.13 -7.55 -10.05
C PRO A 131 15.19 -7.54 -8.85
N ALA A 132 14.86 -8.72 -8.34
CA ALA A 132 14.27 -8.90 -7.02
C ALA A 132 15.31 -8.67 -5.92
N VAL A 133 14.84 -8.44 -4.71
CA VAL A 133 15.67 -8.44 -3.49
C VAL A 133 15.59 -9.85 -2.89
N ILE A 134 16.71 -10.57 -2.90
CA ILE A 134 16.77 -11.99 -2.58
C ILE A 134 17.61 -12.20 -1.32
N PHE A 135 17.06 -12.97 -0.38
CA PHE A 135 17.74 -13.42 0.82
C PHE A 135 17.76 -14.95 0.84
N THR A 136 18.91 -15.55 1.12
CA THR A 136 19.08 -17.00 1.12
C THR A 136 19.72 -17.44 2.42
N ASP A 137 19.04 -18.36 3.13
CA ASP A 137 19.56 -19.06 4.28
C ASP A 137 19.79 -20.53 3.91
N ILE A 138 20.90 -21.10 4.37
CA ILE A 138 21.18 -22.53 4.26
C ILE A 138 20.75 -23.20 5.57
N VAL A 139 19.87 -24.17 5.47
CA VAL A 139 19.25 -24.86 6.62
C VAL A 139 19.42 -26.38 6.53
N VAL A 140 19.21 -27.06 7.64
CA VAL A 140 19.18 -28.54 7.63
C VAL A 140 17.92 -28.99 6.89
N GLY A 141 18.03 -29.96 6.00
CA GLY A 141 16.90 -30.53 5.26
C GLY A 141 17.21 -30.75 3.78
N ASP A 142 16.19 -31.19 3.07
CA ASP A 142 16.24 -31.59 1.66
C ASP A 142 15.16 -30.91 0.79
N THR A 143 14.60 -29.81 1.27
CA THR A 143 13.61 -28.99 0.56
C THR A 143 14.06 -27.53 0.45
N VAL A 144 13.39 -26.76 -0.39
CA VAL A 144 13.54 -25.31 -0.44
C VAL A 144 12.22 -24.66 -0.03
N GLU A 145 12.22 -23.99 1.12
CA GLU A 145 11.10 -23.13 1.50
C GLU A 145 11.25 -21.77 0.81
N VAL A 146 10.22 -21.34 0.12
CA VAL A 146 10.20 -20.09 -0.64
C VAL A 146 9.11 -19.18 -0.11
N THR A 147 9.49 -17.96 0.24
CA THR A 147 8.54 -16.88 0.49
C THR A 147 8.70 -15.82 -0.58
N VAL A 148 7.63 -15.52 -1.29
CA VAL A 148 7.59 -14.47 -2.32
C VAL A 148 6.68 -13.35 -1.82
N ALA A 149 7.18 -12.12 -1.86
CA ALA A 149 6.41 -10.94 -1.48
C ALA A 149 6.59 -9.82 -2.50
N ALA A 150 5.56 -9.01 -2.67
CA ALA A 150 5.59 -7.79 -3.48
C ALA A 150 5.31 -6.58 -2.60
N LYS A 151 6.35 -5.82 -2.25
CA LYS A 151 6.28 -4.71 -1.31
C LYS A 151 6.08 -3.38 -2.04
N GLY A 152 4.95 -2.74 -1.81
CA GLY A 152 4.64 -1.44 -2.42
C GLY A 152 5.53 -0.31 -1.90
N GLY A 153 5.89 0.62 -2.80
CA GLY A 153 6.78 1.76 -2.49
C GLY A 153 6.19 2.70 -1.43
N GLY A 154 4.86 2.84 -1.38
CA GLY A 154 4.21 3.70 -0.38
C GLY A 154 4.49 3.26 1.05
N SER A 155 4.43 1.98 1.33
CA SER A 155 4.74 1.43 2.66
C SER A 155 6.25 1.23 2.87
N GLU A 156 7.01 0.84 1.84
CA GLU A 156 8.46 0.71 1.94
C GLU A 156 9.13 2.02 2.35
N ASN A 157 8.71 3.13 1.77
CA ASN A 157 9.25 4.47 2.06
C ASN A 157 8.96 4.98 3.48
N LYS A 158 8.13 4.26 4.25
CA LYS A 158 7.84 4.61 5.66
C LYS A 158 8.65 3.78 6.66
N SER A 159 9.55 2.93 6.19
CA SER A 159 10.47 2.17 7.03
C SER A 159 11.32 3.09 7.89
N LYS A 160 11.52 2.72 9.15
CA LYS A 160 12.29 3.47 10.14
C LYS A 160 13.25 2.55 10.86
N MET A 161 14.39 3.09 11.21
CA MET A 161 15.41 2.40 11.99
C MET A 161 16.05 3.35 13.01
N VAL A 162 16.46 2.79 14.14
CA VAL A 162 17.16 3.51 15.20
C VAL A 162 18.14 2.59 15.92
N MET A 163 19.21 3.16 16.43
CA MET A 163 20.08 2.53 17.41
C MET A 163 19.69 3.06 18.79
N LEU A 164 18.86 2.32 19.52
CA LEU A 164 18.49 2.65 20.91
C LEU A 164 19.62 2.30 21.86
N ASN A 165 19.69 3.02 23.00
CA ASN A 165 20.50 2.54 24.11
C ASN A 165 19.85 1.29 24.73
N PRO A 166 20.63 0.41 25.40
CA PRO A 166 20.09 -0.81 26.00
C PRO A 166 18.90 -0.59 26.96
N GLY A 167 18.87 0.54 27.67
CA GLY A 167 17.79 0.90 28.61
C GLY A 167 16.58 1.59 27.98
N ASP A 168 16.64 2.01 26.71
CA ASP A 168 15.57 2.75 26.08
C ASP A 168 14.35 1.84 25.78
N SER A 169 13.14 2.42 25.82
CA SER A 169 11.89 1.71 25.53
C SER A 169 11.63 1.61 24.04
N VAL A 170 11.46 0.39 23.55
CA VAL A 170 11.01 0.13 22.16
C VAL A 170 9.57 0.63 21.97
N VAL A 171 8.71 0.47 22.98
CA VAL A 171 7.32 0.93 22.94
C VAL A 171 7.26 2.45 22.73
N ASP A 172 8.01 3.21 23.49
CA ASP A 172 8.05 4.67 23.40
C ASP A 172 8.55 5.13 22.03
N TRP A 173 9.59 4.46 21.51
CA TRP A 173 10.09 4.76 20.17
C TRP A 173 9.05 4.49 19.08
N VAL A 174 8.35 3.37 19.12
CA VAL A 174 7.29 3.02 18.17
C VAL A 174 6.17 4.05 18.21
N LEU A 175 5.67 4.38 19.42
CA LEU A 175 4.55 5.32 19.60
C LEU A 175 4.91 6.75 19.17
N LYS A 176 6.17 7.15 19.33
CA LYS A 176 6.69 8.43 18.82
C LYS A 176 6.85 8.42 17.30
N THR A 177 7.21 7.28 16.72
CA THR A 177 7.58 7.16 15.31
C THR A 177 6.36 6.97 14.40
N VAL A 178 5.38 6.13 14.80
CA VAL A 178 4.21 5.80 13.96
C VAL A 178 3.46 7.05 13.46
N PRO A 179 3.16 8.08 14.28
CA PRO A 179 2.52 9.29 13.78
C PRO A 179 3.33 10.02 12.70
N THR A 180 4.66 9.93 12.73
CA THR A 180 5.54 10.58 11.74
C THR A 180 5.52 9.90 10.37
N MET A 181 5.02 8.68 10.29
CA MET A 181 4.91 7.96 9.02
C MET A 181 3.73 8.49 8.16
N GLY A 182 2.79 9.22 8.76
CA GLY A 182 1.56 9.63 8.10
C GLY A 182 0.71 8.45 7.65
N ALA A 183 -0.11 8.64 6.63
CA ALA A 183 -1.00 7.62 6.06
C ALA A 183 -0.52 7.05 4.71
N GLY A 184 0.67 7.44 4.24
CA GLY A 184 1.19 7.02 2.93
C GLY A 184 1.41 5.51 2.78
N TRP A 185 1.45 4.77 3.89
CA TRP A 185 1.50 3.31 3.90
C TRP A 185 0.13 2.63 3.83
N CYS A 186 -0.96 3.39 3.66
CA CYS A 186 -2.34 2.93 3.49
C CYS A 186 -2.81 2.01 4.64
N PRO A 187 -2.93 2.49 5.88
CA PRO A 187 -3.55 1.73 6.96
C PRO A 187 -5.03 1.41 6.63
N PRO A 188 -5.61 0.32 7.18
CA PRO A 188 -5.03 -0.56 8.18
C PRO A 188 -4.10 -1.59 7.55
N GLY A 189 -2.98 -1.84 8.22
CA GLY A 189 -1.99 -2.81 7.80
C GLY A 189 -1.28 -3.43 8.98
N MET A 190 -0.02 -3.83 8.81
CA MET A 190 0.79 -4.44 9.87
C MET A 190 2.06 -3.63 10.11
N LEU A 191 2.61 -3.77 11.30
CA LEU A 191 3.96 -3.32 11.62
C LEU A 191 4.86 -4.53 11.83
N GLY A 192 5.93 -4.63 11.06
CA GLY A 192 7.02 -5.57 11.29
C GLY A 192 8.14 -4.89 12.06
N ILE A 193 8.55 -5.47 13.17
CA ILE A 193 9.59 -4.93 14.05
C ILE A 193 10.68 -5.96 14.23
N GLY A 194 11.90 -5.57 13.94
CA GLY A 194 13.12 -6.34 14.23
C GLY A 194 13.91 -5.71 15.35
N ILE A 195 14.28 -6.47 16.35
CA ILE A 195 14.99 -6.01 17.55
C ILE A 195 16.25 -6.84 17.75
N GLY A 196 17.39 -6.19 17.82
CA GLY A 196 18.67 -6.86 18.09
C GLY A 196 19.44 -7.23 16.82
N GLY A 197 20.45 -8.07 16.99
CA GLY A 197 21.46 -8.35 15.97
C GLY A 197 22.34 -7.13 15.69
N THR A 198 22.52 -6.85 14.42
CA THR A 198 23.13 -5.66 13.84
C THR A 198 22.06 -4.81 13.14
N ALA A 199 22.40 -3.63 12.65
CA ALA A 199 21.46 -2.72 12.00
C ALA A 199 20.73 -3.40 10.84
N GLU A 200 21.47 -4.04 9.93
CA GLU A 200 20.93 -4.76 8.77
C GLU A 200 20.11 -5.99 9.19
N LYS A 201 20.52 -6.70 10.26
CA LYS A 201 19.76 -7.86 10.76
C LYS A 201 18.42 -7.43 11.35
N ALA A 202 18.36 -6.33 12.08
CA ALA A 202 17.12 -5.76 12.59
C ALA A 202 16.17 -5.38 11.43
N ALA A 203 16.68 -4.74 10.38
CA ALA A 203 15.91 -4.38 9.21
C ALA A 203 15.39 -5.60 8.44
N LEU A 204 16.22 -6.63 8.27
CA LEU A 204 15.83 -7.89 7.64
C LEU A 204 14.72 -8.59 8.44
N MET A 205 14.89 -8.72 9.76
CA MET A 205 13.87 -9.33 10.64
C MET A 205 12.54 -8.58 10.62
N ALA A 206 12.58 -7.24 10.58
CA ALA A 206 11.37 -6.42 10.45
C ALA A 206 10.64 -6.73 9.13
N LYS A 207 11.37 -6.89 8.02
CA LYS A 207 10.79 -7.27 6.72
C LYS A 207 10.22 -8.68 6.75
N GLU A 208 10.98 -9.66 7.20
CA GLU A 208 10.55 -11.06 7.30
C GLU A 208 9.31 -11.22 8.17
N SER A 209 9.23 -10.50 9.29
CA SER A 209 8.10 -10.60 10.21
C SER A 209 6.77 -10.23 9.58
N LEU A 210 6.78 -9.39 8.55
CA LEU A 210 5.56 -9.03 7.79
C LEU A 210 4.98 -10.20 6.99
N MET A 211 5.76 -11.24 6.77
CA MET A 211 5.36 -12.44 6.02
C MET A 211 4.82 -13.55 6.93
N ASP A 212 4.93 -13.38 8.25
CA ASP A 212 4.34 -14.30 9.23
C ASP A 212 2.80 -14.11 9.25
N ASP A 213 2.07 -15.18 9.57
CA ASP A 213 0.61 -15.16 9.66
C ASP A 213 0.10 -14.11 10.65
N ILE A 214 -1.00 -13.46 10.32
CA ILE A 214 -1.69 -12.52 11.21
C ILE A 214 -2.50 -13.32 12.23
N ASP A 215 -2.14 -13.19 13.51
CA ASP A 215 -2.72 -13.98 14.61
C ASP A 215 -3.15 -13.13 15.82
N MET A 216 -3.28 -11.82 15.64
CA MET A 216 -3.54 -10.89 16.75
C MET A 216 -4.84 -11.20 17.49
N TYR A 217 -5.90 -11.66 16.80
CA TYR A 217 -7.14 -12.00 17.47
C TYR A 217 -7.02 -13.28 18.31
N GLU A 218 -6.25 -14.25 17.84
CA GLU A 218 -5.92 -15.46 18.62
C GLU A 218 -5.11 -15.08 19.86
N LEU A 219 -4.15 -14.19 19.70
CA LEU A 219 -3.35 -13.68 20.81
C LEU A 219 -4.20 -12.92 21.84
N GLN A 220 -5.12 -12.09 21.39
CA GLN A 220 -6.11 -11.43 22.27
C GLN A 220 -7.01 -12.46 22.97
N GLY A 221 -7.41 -13.52 22.27
CA GLY A 221 -8.18 -14.64 22.83
C GLY A 221 -7.42 -15.35 23.94
N LYS A 222 -6.14 -15.68 23.75
CA LYS A 222 -5.26 -16.24 24.79
C LYS A 222 -5.23 -15.36 26.03
N ALA A 223 -4.98 -14.05 25.84
CA ALA A 223 -4.94 -13.10 26.95
C ALA A 223 -6.27 -13.02 27.70
N SER A 224 -7.40 -13.02 27.01
CA SER A 224 -8.74 -12.94 27.62
C SER A 224 -9.10 -14.20 28.43
N ARG A 225 -8.56 -15.36 28.06
CA ARG A 225 -8.73 -16.61 28.81
C ARG A 225 -7.73 -16.77 29.97
N GLY A 226 -6.85 -15.76 30.17
CA GLY A 226 -5.83 -15.81 31.22
C GLY A 226 -4.69 -16.80 30.94
N GLU A 227 -4.49 -17.20 29.71
CA GLU A 227 -3.39 -18.05 29.31
C GLU A 227 -2.05 -17.31 29.47
N LYS A 228 -0.99 -18.04 29.82
CA LYS A 228 0.34 -17.47 29.96
C LYS A 228 0.88 -17.05 28.59
N LEU A 229 1.18 -15.76 28.45
CA LEU A 229 1.84 -15.21 27.27
C LEU A 229 3.36 -15.22 27.41
N THR A 230 4.05 -15.30 26.31
CA THR A 230 5.48 -15.01 26.25
C THR A 230 5.72 -13.50 26.31
N GLN A 231 6.92 -13.07 26.68
CA GLN A 231 7.29 -11.64 26.70
C GLN A 231 7.09 -10.96 25.34
N VAL A 232 7.34 -11.69 24.24
CA VAL A 232 7.13 -11.16 22.87
C VAL A 232 5.64 -10.99 22.57
N GLU A 233 4.80 -11.95 22.97
CA GLU A 233 3.33 -11.86 22.82
C GLU A 233 2.77 -10.68 23.64
N GLU A 234 3.24 -10.51 24.89
CA GLU A 234 2.86 -9.35 25.72
C GLU A 234 3.24 -8.02 25.05
N LEU A 235 4.47 -7.90 24.53
CA LEU A 235 4.94 -6.72 23.83
C LEU A 235 4.13 -6.44 22.54
N ARG A 236 3.78 -7.48 21.79
CA ARG A 236 2.92 -7.36 20.61
C ARG A 236 1.54 -6.81 20.96
N LEU A 237 0.90 -7.36 22.00
CA LEU A 237 -0.41 -6.88 22.48
C LEU A 237 -0.35 -5.43 22.97
N GLU A 238 0.68 -5.08 23.72
CA GLU A 238 0.89 -3.72 24.21
C GLU A 238 1.00 -2.74 23.04
N LEU A 239 1.85 -3.04 22.07
CA LEU A 239 2.05 -2.21 20.89
C LEU A 239 0.80 -2.13 20.03
N TYR A 240 0.11 -3.25 19.77
CA TYR A 240 -1.15 -3.27 19.04
C TYR A 240 -2.19 -2.35 19.68
N THR A 241 -2.37 -2.46 21.00
CA THR A 241 -3.33 -1.65 21.74
C THR A 241 -2.97 -0.17 21.69
N LYS A 242 -1.72 0.17 21.99
CA LYS A 242 -1.26 1.56 22.06
C LYS A 242 -1.19 2.24 20.69
N VAL A 243 -0.79 1.54 19.64
CA VAL A 243 -0.76 2.07 18.27
C VAL A 243 -2.18 2.35 17.77
N ASN A 244 -3.14 1.44 18.00
CA ASN A 244 -4.54 1.69 17.65
C ASN A 244 -5.14 2.83 18.49
N ALA A 245 -4.72 3.00 19.74
CA ALA A 245 -5.13 4.13 20.58
C ALA A 245 -4.63 5.51 20.08
N LEU A 246 -3.70 5.57 19.15
CA LEU A 246 -3.32 6.82 18.47
C LEU A 246 -4.46 7.39 17.61
N GLY A 247 -5.47 6.58 17.29
CA GLY A 247 -6.67 7.05 16.58
C GLY A 247 -6.45 7.39 15.11
N ILE A 248 -5.34 6.96 14.50
CA ILE A 248 -5.00 7.27 13.11
C ILE A 248 -6.06 6.69 12.17
N GLY A 249 -6.43 5.42 12.36
CA GLY A 249 -7.49 4.76 11.61
C GLY A 249 -7.17 4.44 10.16
N ALA A 250 -8.11 3.82 9.48
CA ALA A 250 -7.97 3.48 8.08
C ALA A 250 -7.72 4.73 7.23
N GLN A 251 -6.74 4.66 6.33
CA GLN A 251 -6.30 5.76 5.45
C GLN A 251 -5.89 7.05 6.17
N GLY A 252 -5.71 7.02 7.51
CA GLY A 252 -5.36 8.19 8.30
C GLY A 252 -6.51 9.18 8.54
N LEU A 253 -7.75 8.76 8.37
CA LEU A 253 -8.94 9.61 8.51
C LEU A 253 -9.51 9.64 9.93
N GLY A 254 -8.86 8.97 10.87
CA GLY A 254 -9.36 8.79 12.24
C GLY A 254 -10.25 7.55 12.35
N GLY A 255 -10.04 6.73 13.37
CA GLY A 255 -10.78 5.50 13.60
C GLY A 255 -10.13 4.59 14.63
N LEU A 256 -10.73 3.42 14.83
CA LEU A 256 -10.31 2.45 15.84
C LEU A 256 -9.17 1.54 15.37
N THR A 257 -9.02 1.32 14.06
CA THR A 257 -8.06 0.37 13.51
C THR A 257 -7.03 1.05 12.62
N THR A 258 -5.82 1.16 13.12
CA THR A 258 -4.63 1.61 12.39
C THR A 258 -3.81 0.41 11.93
N VAL A 259 -3.64 -0.58 12.81
CA VAL A 259 -2.93 -1.83 12.54
C VAL A 259 -3.83 -3.03 12.83
N LEU A 260 -3.70 -4.06 12.00
CA LEU A 260 -4.34 -5.36 12.19
C LEU A 260 -3.47 -6.28 13.05
N ASP A 261 -2.16 -6.12 12.98
CA ASP A 261 -1.19 -6.85 13.78
C ASP A 261 0.11 -6.06 13.96
N VAL A 262 0.87 -6.43 14.99
CA VAL A 262 2.26 -6.02 15.22
C VAL A 262 3.11 -7.28 15.32
N LYS A 263 4.01 -7.48 14.39
CA LYS A 263 4.92 -8.64 14.32
C LYS A 263 6.29 -8.27 14.87
N ILE A 264 6.89 -9.15 15.66
CA ILE A 264 8.20 -8.90 16.28
C ILE A 264 9.11 -10.11 16.11
N LYS A 265 10.31 -9.88 15.57
CA LYS A 265 11.41 -10.84 15.59
C LYS A 265 12.58 -10.26 16.36
N MET A 266 13.26 -11.11 17.14
CA MET A 266 14.38 -10.72 17.98
C MET A 266 15.61 -11.58 17.69
N TYR A 267 16.78 -10.99 17.85
CA TYR A 267 18.06 -11.69 17.71
C TYR A 267 19.05 -11.20 18.78
N PRO A 268 19.93 -12.07 19.31
CA PRO A 268 20.97 -11.66 20.23
C PRO A 268 21.80 -10.49 19.66
N THR A 269 22.16 -9.54 20.53
CA THR A 269 22.85 -8.32 20.11
C THR A 269 24.04 -8.04 21.01
N HIS A 270 24.91 -7.13 20.59
CA HIS A 270 26.02 -6.65 21.43
C HIS A 270 25.47 -5.93 22.67
N ALA A 271 26.07 -6.16 23.84
CA ALA A 271 25.59 -5.62 25.12
C ALA A 271 25.40 -4.09 25.14
N ALA A 272 26.17 -3.36 24.34
CA ALA A 272 26.11 -1.90 24.24
C ALA A 272 25.11 -1.41 23.14
N SER A 273 24.39 -2.33 22.49
CA SER A 273 23.57 -1.98 21.31
C SER A 273 22.15 -2.49 21.45
N LYS A 274 21.19 -1.73 20.89
CA LYS A 274 19.81 -2.17 20.68
C LYS A 274 19.30 -1.61 19.37
N PRO A 275 19.70 -2.20 18.22
CA PRO A 275 19.14 -1.81 16.93
C PRO A 275 17.67 -2.21 16.87
N VAL A 276 16.82 -1.31 16.40
CA VAL A 276 15.39 -1.52 16.19
C VAL A 276 15.01 -1.00 14.82
N ALA A 277 14.40 -1.86 14.02
CA ALA A 277 13.82 -1.47 12.74
C ALA A 277 12.30 -1.71 12.76
N MET A 278 11.55 -0.82 12.11
CA MET A 278 10.11 -0.94 11.94
C MET A 278 9.75 -0.70 10.48
N ILE A 279 9.11 -1.67 9.88
CA ILE A 279 8.66 -1.64 8.48
C ILE A 279 7.15 -1.85 8.46
N PRO A 280 6.35 -0.86 7.99
CA PRO A 280 4.92 -1.05 7.84
C PRO A 280 4.60 -1.87 6.59
N ASN A 281 3.50 -2.62 6.62
CA ASN A 281 2.88 -3.19 5.42
C ASN A 281 1.50 -2.56 5.22
N CYS A 282 1.07 -2.45 3.97
CA CYS A 282 -0.13 -1.69 3.60
C CYS A 282 -1.38 -2.59 3.50
N ALA A 283 -2.52 -1.94 3.25
CA ALA A 283 -3.78 -2.63 2.94
C ALA A 283 -3.71 -3.54 1.70
N ALA A 284 -2.72 -3.36 0.83
CA ALA A 284 -2.46 -4.26 -0.30
C ALA A 284 -1.29 -5.21 0.01
N THR A 285 -1.37 -5.91 1.15
CA THR A 285 -0.37 -6.92 1.53
C THR A 285 -0.38 -8.09 0.55
N ARG A 286 0.81 -8.52 0.11
CA ARG A 286 0.98 -9.50 -0.97
C ARG A 286 2.18 -10.37 -0.67
N HIS A 287 1.94 -11.59 -0.21
CA HIS A 287 2.97 -12.60 -0.03
C HIS A 287 2.36 -13.99 -0.10
N ALA A 288 3.20 -14.97 -0.37
CA ALA A 288 2.85 -16.37 -0.35
C ALA A 288 4.07 -17.22 0.04
N HIS A 289 3.78 -18.39 0.60
CA HIS A 289 4.76 -19.40 0.99
C HIS A 289 4.51 -20.67 0.22
N PHE A 290 5.58 -21.33 -0.22
CA PHE A 290 5.51 -22.66 -0.81
C PHE A 290 6.83 -23.42 -0.60
N VAL A 291 6.78 -24.73 -0.82
CA VAL A 291 7.93 -25.62 -0.65
C VAL A 291 8.21 -26.35 -1.96
N LEU A 292 9.45 -26.30 -2.42
CA LEU A 292 9.96 -27.14 -3.49
C LEU A 292 10.60 -28.40 -2.90
N ASP A 293 10.03 -29.53 -3.22
CA ASP A 293 10.45 -30.86 -2.74
C ASP A 293 10.93 -31.80 -3.85
N GLY A 294 11.08 -31.26 -5.07
CA GLY A 294 11.49 -32.02 -6.24
C GLY A 294 10.36 -32.71 -7.00
N SER A 295 9.10 -32.53 -6.59
CA SER A 295 7.93 -33.11 -7.28
C SER A 295 7.47 -32.31 -8.51
N GLY A 296 8.09 -31.18 -8.79
CA GLY A 296 7.75 -30.28 -9.89
C GLY A 296 7.48 -28.85 -9.45
N PRO A 297 6.95 -28.00 -10.34
CA PRO A 297 6.58 -26.64 -9.99
C PRO A 297 5.38 -26.60 -9.03
N VAL A 298 5.34 -25.61 -8.16
CA VAL A 298 4.28 -25.42 -7.18
C VAL A 298 3.31 -24.34 -7.64
N TYR A 299 2.02 -24.67 -7.62
CA TYR A 299 0.92 -23.74 -7.83
C TYR A 299 0.09 -23.67 -6.55
N ILE A 300 -0.12 -22.45 -6.07
CA ILE A 300 -0.87 -22.23 -4.83
C ILE A 300 -2.36 -22.29 -5.14
N ASP A 301 -3.11 -23.08 -4.37
CA ASP A 301 -4.55 -23.20 -4.54
C ASP A 301 -5.25 -21.86 -4.27
N PRO A 302 -6.21 -21.45 -5.12
CA PRO A 302 -6.96 -20.23 -4.91
C PRO A 302 -7.80 -20.33 -3.63
N PRO A 303 -7.92 -19.23 -2.86
CA PRO A 303 -8.77 -19.21 -1.68
C PRO A 303 -10.24 -19.34 -2.08
N SER A 304 -11.07 -19.93 -1.19
CA SER A 304 -12.52 -19.91 -1.37
C SER A 304 -13.05 -18.48 -1.33
N LEU A 305 -13.98 -18.15 -2.24
CA LEU A 305 -14.63 -16.83 -2.24
C LEU A 305 -15.51 -16.58 -1.01
N ASP A 306 -15.83 -17.62 -0.24
CA ASP A 306 -16.57 -17.52 1.03
C ASP A 306 -15.75 -16.88 2.15
N LEU A 307 -14.43 -16.74 1.98
CA LEU A 307 -13.57 -16.02 2.93
C LEU A 307 -13.88 -14.52 3.00
N TRP A 308 -14.40 -13.93 1.92
CA TRP A 308 -14.76 -12.53 1.94
C TRP A 308 -16.12 -12.33 2.63
N PRO A 309 -16.21 -11.36 3.55
CA PRO A 309 -17.49 -11.01 4.16
C PRO A 309 -18.47 -10.53 3.09
N ASN A 310 -19.77 -10.58 3.42
CA ASN A 310 -20.81 -10.04 2.54
C ASN A 310 -20.82 -8.51 2.60
N VAL A 311 -19.74 -7.91 2.12
CA VAL A 311 -19.57 -6.46 1.97
C VAL A 311 -19.45 -6.17 0.49
N ASP A 312 -20.49 -5.52 -0.07
CA ASP A 312 -20.53 -5.05 -1.46
C ASP A 312 -20.66 -3.54 -1.44
N TRP A 313 -19.50 -2.87 -1.34
CA TRP A 313 -19.45 -1.42 -1.31
C TRP A 313 -19.91 -0.84 -2.65
N LYS A 314 -20.80 0.15 -2.57
CA LYS A 314 -21.26 0.94 -3.72
C LYS A 314 -21.24 2.43 -3.37
N PRO A 315 -21.05 3.32 -4.35
CA PRO A 315 -21.17 4.75 -4.14
C PRO A 315 -22.51 5.10 -3.47
N ASP A 316 -22.48 5.73 -2.29
CA ASP A 316 -23.70 6.20 -1.62
C ASP A 316 -24.15 7.53 -2.23
N THR A 317 -25.05 7.45 -3.20
CA THR A 317 -25.56 8.61 -3.94
C THR A 317 -26.50 9.51 -3.12
N GLN A 318 -26.90 9.07 -1.92
CA GLN A 318 -27.74 9.89 -1.02
C GLN A 318 -26.89 10.71 -0.04
N LYS A 319 -25.77 10.16 0.41
CA LYS A 319 -24.87 10.82 1.35
C LYS A 319 -23.74 11.60 0.68
N SER A 320 -23.33 11.17 -0.51
CA SER A 320 -22.22 11.79 -1.24
C SER A 320 -22.74 12.83 -2.23
N LYS A 321 -22.05 13.97 -2.30
CA LYS A 321 -22.34 15.00 -3.27
C LYS A 321 -21.80 14.61 -4.64
N ARG A 322 -22.65 14.61 -5.69
CA ARG A 322 -22.17 14.49 -7.07
C ARG A 322 -21.56 15.78 -7.56
N VAL A 323 -20.40 15.68 -8.16
CA VAL A 323 -19.64 16.80 -8.72
C VAL A 323 -19.42 16.58 -10.20
N ASN A 324 -19.77 17.57 -11.02
CA ASN A 324 -19.50 17.57 -12.45
C ASN A 324 -18.19 18.31 -12.72
N LEU A 325 -17.14 17.56 -13.07
CA LEU A 325 -15.79 18.09 -13.32
C LEU A 325 -15.73 19.00 -14.57
N ASP A 326 -16.62 18.82 -15.54
CA ASP A 326 -16.62 19.62 -16.78
C ASP A 326 -17.18 21.02 -16.56
N THR A 327 -17.89 21.24 -15.44
CA THR A 327 -18.48 22.54 -15.06
C THR A 327 -18.03 23.03 -13.69
N LEU A 328 -17.00 22.40 -13.13
CA LEU A 328 -16.50 22.71 -11.79
C LEU A 328 -15.99 24.17 -11.71
N THR A 329 -16.42 24.86 -10.65
CA THR A 329 -16.08 26.26 -10.41
C THR A 329 -15.27 26.43 -9.12
N PRO A 330 -14.46 27.51 -9.01
CA PRO A 330 -13.76 27.84 -7.76
C PRO A 330 -14.71 28.00 -6.57
N ALA A 331 -15.91 28.53 -6.78
CA ALA A 331 -16.91 28.69 -5.73
C ALA A 331 -17.41 27.33 -5.19
N GLU A 332 -17.59 26.35 -6.07
CA GLU A 332 -17.96 25.00 -5.65
C GLU A 332 -16.85 24.34 -4.85
N VAL A 333 -15.60 24.41 -5.32
CA VAL A 333 -14.43 23.88 -4.59
C VAL A 333 -14.30 24.53 -3.21
N ALA A 334 -14.51 25.83 -3.12
CA ALA A 334 -14.45 26.57 -1.85
C ALA A 334 -15.56 26.17 -0.86
N SER A 335 -16.65 25.56 -1.32
CA SER A 335 -17.75 25.10 -0.48
C SER A 335 -17.49 23.77 0.23
N TRP A 336 -16.52 23.00 -0.23
CA TRP A 336 -16.21 21.66 0.30
C TRP A 336 -15.59 21.73 1.69
N LYS A 337 -15.90 20.74 2.53
CA LYS A 337 -15.38 20.63 3.90
C LYS A 337 -14.59 19.33 4.08
N PRO A 338 -13.59 19.31 4.96
CA PRO A 338 -12.85 18.09 5.26
C PRO A 338 -13.77 16.97 5.72
N GLY A 339 -13.64 15.80 5.11
CA GLY A 339 -14.49 14.65 5.39
C GLY A 339 -15.74 14.53 4.50
N ASP A 340 -16.08 15.56 3.71
CA ASP A 340 -17.16 15.43 2.71
C ASP A 340 -16.81 14.30 1.71
N THR A 341 -17.79 13.46 1.41
CA THR A 341 -17.68 12.44 0.37
C THR A 341 -18.26 12.96 -0.94
N LEU A 342 -17.48 12.84 -2.01
CA LEU A 342 -17.85 13.30 -3.34
C LEU A 342 -17.85 12.13 -4.33
N LEU A 343 -18.76 12.20 -5.29
CA LEU A 343 -18.78 11.32 -6.46
C LEU A 343 -18.49 12.15 -7.71
N LEU A 344 -17.29 11.96 -8.26
CA LEU A 344 -16.80 12.74 -9.39
C LEU A 344 -17.32 12.18 -10.71
N ASN A 345 -17.80 13.08 -11.57
CA ASN A 345 -18.32 12.79 -12.90
C ASN A 345 -17.71 13.75 -13.92
N GLY A 346 -17.37 13.27 -15.12
CA GLY A 346 -16.77 14.08 -16.16
C GLY A 346 -15.28 13.83 -16.33
N LYS A 347 -14.52 14.82 -16.84
CA LYS A 347 -13.14 14.66 -17.28
C LYS A 347 -12.15 15.19 -16.28
N MET A 348 -11.12 14.39 -15.99
CA MET A 348 -9.97 14.80 -15.19
C MET A 348 -8.66 14.49 -15.91
N LEU A 349 -7.59 15.17 -15.54
CA LEU A 349 -6.24 14.89 -15.98
C LEU A 349 -5.52 13.98 -15.00
N THR A 350 -4.47 13.28 -15.45
CA THR A 350 -3.58 12.52 -14.57
C THR A 350 -2.16 13.11 -14.62
N GLY A 351 -1.38 12.85 -13.58
CA GLY A 351 0.03 13.21 -13.57
C GLY A 351 0.71 12.77 -12.30
N ARG A 352 1.98 12.41 -12.40
CA ARG A 352 2.84 12.04 -11.28
C ARG A 352 4.16 12.82 -11.35
N ASP A 353 5.18 12.33 -10.66
CA ASP A 353 6.47 13.00 -10.49
C ASP A 353 7.10 13.44 -11.81
N ALA A 354 7.21 12.54 -12.78
CA ALA A 354 7.87 12.84 -14.06
C ALA A 354 7.09 13.86 -14.89
N ALA A 355 5.74 13.77 -14.92
CA ALA A 355 4.90 14.74 -15.61
C ALA A 355 5.00 16.13 -14.95
N HIS A 356 4.92 16.19 -13.61
CA HIS A 356 5.04 17.45 -12.87
C HIS A 356 6.42 18.10 -13.09
N LYS A 357 7.50 17.31 -13.04
CA LYS A 357 8.85 17.83 -13.31
C LYS A 357 8.97 18.39 -14.72
N ARG A 358 8.41 17.71 -15.71
CA ARG A 358 8.43 18.20 -17.11
C ARG A 358 7.60 19.46 -17.28
N ILE A 359 6.44 19.57 -16.63
CA ILE A 359 5.62 20.80 -16.60
C ILE A 359 6.43 21.96 -16.01
N GLU A 360 7.10 21.75 -14.87
CA GLU A 360 7.97 22.73 -14.23
C GLU A 360 9.07 23.23 -15.19
N ASP A 361 9.76 22.30 -15.85
CA ASP A 361 10.84 22.62 -16.80
C ASP A 361 10.33 23.40 -18.02
N MET A 362 9.15 23.06 -18.55
CA MET A 362 8.52 23.78 -19.68
C MET A 362 8.10 25.19 -19.27
N LEU A 363 7.47 25.35 -18.10
CA LEU A 363 7.10 26.68 -17.60
C LEU A 363 8.31 27.56 -17.37
N ALA A 364 9.38 27.01 -16.81
CA ALA A 364 10.63 27.74 -16.60
C ALA A 364 11.27 28.23 -17.91
N LYS A 365 11.03 27.52 -19.02
CA LYS A 365 11.49 27.90 -20.37
C LYS A 365 10.49 28.74 -21.16
N GLY A 366 9.27 28.97 -20.63
CA GLY A 366 8.20 29.65 -21.36
C GLY A 366 7.60 28.82 -22.50
N GLU A 367 7.77 27.50 -22.47
CA GLU A 367 7.22 26.57 -23.46
C GLU A 367 5.71 26.34 -23.23
N PRO A 368 4.89 26.18 -24.28
CA PRO A 368 3.47 25.89 -24.14
C PRO A 368 3.25 24.47 -23.55
N LEU A 369 2.34 24.36 -22.59
CA LEU A 369 1.98 23.06 -22.01
C LEU A 369 1.16 22.22 -23.00
N PRO A 370 1.25 20.87 -22.93
CA PRO A 370 0.56 19.97 -23.84
C PRO A 370 -0.97 19.97 -23.68
N VAL A 371 -1.47 20.44 -22.51
CA VAL A 371 -2.90 20.50 -22.16
C VAL A 371 -3.19 21.78 -21.37
N ASP A 372 -4.44 22.24 -21.44
CA ASP A 372 -4.95 23.30 -20.57
C ASP A 372 -5.39 22.71 -19.23
N PHE A 373 -4.79 23.20 -18.15
CA PHE A 373 -5.11 22.79 -16.77
C PHE A 373 -6.14 23.72 -16.09
N THR A 374 -6.53 24.81 -16.74
CA THR A 374 -7.42 25.81 -16.16
C THR A 374 -8.74 25.19 -15.70
N HIS A 375 -9.03 25.33 -14.41
CA HIS A 375 -10.21 24.74 -13.74
C HIS A 375 -10.31 23.21 -13.86
N ARG A 376 -9.21 22.52 -14.18
CA ARG A 376 -9.16 21.07 -14.24
C ARG A 376 -8.76 20.49 -12.88
N VAL A 377 -9.06 19.22 -12.70
CA VAL A 377 -8.63 18.41 -11.57
C VAL A 377 -7.56 17.43 -12.06
N ILE A 378 -6.50 17.26 -11.29
CA ILE A 378 -5.45 16.29 -11.59
C ILE A 378 -5.49 15.12 -10.60
N TYR A 379 -5.45 13.90 -11.13
CA TYR A 379 -5.36 12.65 -10.36
C TYR A 379 -3.92 12.13 -10.38
N TYR A 380 -3.34 12.00 -9.21
CA TYR A 380 -2.00 11.43 -9.03
C TYR A 380 -2.09 9.91 -9.15
N VAL A 381 -1.90 9.41 -10.35
CA VAL A 381 -2.02 7.99 -10.67
C VAL A 381 -1.03 7.58 -11.76
N GLY A 382 -0.51 6.36 -11.64
CA GLY A 382 0.15 5.64 -12.72
C GLY A 382 -0.52 4.28 -12.82
N PRO A 383 -1.48 4.11 -13.74
CA PRO A 383 -2.29 2.90 -13.81
C PRO A 383 -1.47 1.69 -14.24
N VAL A 384 -1.97 0.50 -13.96
CA VAL A 384 -1.52 -0.74 -14.61
C VAL A 384 -2.02 -0.72 -16.05
N ASP A 385 -1.25 -1.29 -16.98
CA ASP A 385 -1.68 -1.42 -18.37
C ASP A 385 -2.97 -2.24 -18.48
N PRO A 386 -3.89 -1.84 -19.35
CA PRO A 386 -5.13 -2.56 -19.56
C PRO A 386 -4.88 -3.92 -20.21
N VAL A 387 -5.66 -4.91 -19.83
CA VAL A 387 -5.73 -6.21 -20.48
C VAL A 387 -7.15 -6.51 -20.91
N ARG A 388 -7.33 -7.40 -21.88
CA ARG A 388 -8.64 -7.79 -22.39
C ARG A 388 -9.43 -6.56 -22.87
N ASP A 389 -10.61 -6.33 -22.35
CA ASP A 389 -11.55 -5.24 -22.70
C ASP A 389 -11.50 -4.04 -21.71
N GLU A 390 -10.48 -3.98 -20.87
CA GLU A 390 -10.33 -2.89 -19.92
C GLU A 390 -10.06 -1.54 -20.61
N VAL A 391 -10.72 -0.49 -20.16
CA VAL A 391 -10.41 0.88 -20.56
C VAL A 391 -9.05 1.31 -19.99
N VAL A 392 -8.78 0.91 -18.75
CA VAL A 392 -7.54 1.12 -18.03
C VAL A 392 -7.42 0.01 -16.99
N GLY A 393 -6.20 -0.42 -16.68
CA GLY A 393 -5.96 -1.37 -15.60
C GLY A 393 -6.19 -0.74 -14.22
N PRO A 394 -5.94 -1.47 -13.13
CA PRO A 394 -6.05 -0.92 -11.78
C PRO A 394 -5.38 0.43 -11.63
N ALA A 395 -6.11 1.43 -11.14
CA ALA A 395 -5.74 2.84 -11.19
C ALA A 395 -5.92 3.53 -9.83
N GLY A 396 -5.30 3.00 -8.79
CA GLY A 396 -5.34 3.57 -7.45
C GLY A 396 -4.44 4.80 -7.29
N PRO A 397 -4.67 5.61 -6.25
CA PRO A 397 -3.97 6.87 -6.04
C PRO A 397 -2.51 6.68 -5.62
N THR A 398 -1.66 7.60 -6.06
CA THR A 398 -0.28 7.75 -5.59
C THR A 398 -0.24 8.60 -4.32
N THR A 399 0.76 8.37 -3.47
CA THR A 399 1.02 9.20 -2.27
C THR A 399 1.24 10.66 -2.66
N ALA A 400 0.39 11.55 -2.17
CA ALA A 400 0.32 12.94 -2.60
C ALA A 400 1.51 13.80 -2.19
N THR A 401 2.14 13.50 -1.04
CA THR A 401 3.30 14.26 -0.54
C THR A 401 4.48 14.33 -1.52
N ARG A 402 4.56 13.38 -2.45
CA ARG A 402 5.59 13.41 -3.51
C ARG A 402 5.43 14.59 -4.46
N MET A 403 4.21 15.10 -4.63
CA MET A 403 3.89 16.24 -5.48
C MET A 403 3.81 17.56 -4.71
N ASP A 404 4.10 17.58 -3.41
CA ASP A 404 3.98 18.79 -2.59
C ASP A 404 4.84 19.95 -3.10
N GLY A 405 6.07 19.66 -3.53
CA GLY A 405 6.98 20.67 -4.08
C GLY A 405 6.48 21.32 -5.37
N PHE A 406 5.62 20.66 -6.13
CA PHE A 406 5.05 21.19 -7.38
C PHE A 406 3.72 21.92 -7.18
N THR A 407 3.11 21.83 -5.98
CA THR A 407 1.72 22.27 -5.77
C THR A 407 1.54 23.76 -6.00
N GLU A 408 2.41 24.60 -5.44
CA GLU A 408 2.35 26.06 -5.65
C GLU A 408 2.43 26.43 -7.13
N MET A 409 3.38 25.84 -7.85
CA MET A 409 3.56 26.07 -9.29
C MET A 409 2.32 25.65 -10.10
N MET A 410 1.77 24.47 -9.82
CA MET A 410 0.58 23.98 -10.53
C MET A 410 -0.63 24.88 -10.30
N LEU A 411 -0.87 25.29 -9.06
CA LEU A 411 -2.00 26.17 -8.74
C LEU A 411 -1.83 27.58 -9.27
N ALA A 412 -0.64 28.17 -9.13
CA ALA A 412 -0.37 29.56 -9.50
C ALA A 412 -0.23 29.79 -11.01
N GLN A 413 0.41 28.86 -11.73
CA GLN A 413 0.84 29.08 -13.11
C GLN A 413 -0.01 28.32 -14.14
N THR A 414 -0.72 27.28 -13.75
CA THR A 414 -1.51 26.48 -14.71
C THR A 414 -3.02 26.65 -14.55
N GLY A 415 -3.49 27.29 -13.47
CA GLY A 415 -4.91 27.43 -13.18
C GLY A 415 -5.60 26.14 -12.72
N LEU A 416 -4.83 25.12 -12.33
CA LEU A 416 -5.35 23.89 -11.75
C LEU A 416 -6.22 24.20 -10.53
N ILE A 417 -7.37 23.51 -10.34
CA ILE A 417 -8.34 23.88 -9.30
C ILE A 417 -8.35 22.90 -8.12
N ALA A 418 -8.08 21.62 -8.34
CA ALA A 418 -8.00 20.62 -7.29
C ALA A 418 -7.12 19.42 -7.68
N MET A 419 -6.73 18.65 -6.69
CA MET A 419 -5.84 17.49 -6.84
C MET A 419 -6.42 16.29 -6.13
N ILE A 420 -6.17 15.07 -6.67
CA ILE A 420 -6.59 13.81 -6.07
C ILE A 420 -5.34 12.93 -5.86
N GLY A 421 -5.22 12.36 -4.68
CA GLY A 421 -4.15 11.41 -4.35
C GLY A 421 -4.53 10.52 -3.19
N LYS A 422 -3.56 9.97 -2.48
CA LYS A 422 -3.75 9.28 -1.20
C LYS A 422 -2.89 9.90 -0.11
N ALA A 423 -3.29 9.66 1.13
CA ALA A 423 -2.64 10.16 2.34
C ALA A 423 -2.69 11.69 2.51
N GLU A 424 -1.94 12.18 3.48
CA GLU A 424 -1.87 13.59 3.85
C GLU A 424 -1.12 14.45 2.82
N ARG A 425 -1.23 15.77 2.97
CA ARG A 425 -0.35 16.77 2.33
C ARG A 425 0.59 17.37 3.37
N GLY A 426 1.78 17.71 2.97
CA GLY A 426 2.74 18.44 3.80
C GLY A 426 2.40 19.94 3.92
N PRO A 427 3.08 20.64 4.84
CA PRO A 427 2.78 22.05 5.15
C PRO A 427 2.86 22.99 3.93
N VAL A 428 3.85 22.79 3.06
CA VAL A 428 4.05 23.60 1.85
C VAL A 428 2.84 23.50 0.90
N ALA A 429 2.35 22.29 0.67
CA ALA A 429 1.18 22.07 -0.17
C ALA A 429 -0.11 22.59 0.49
N MET A 430 -0.25 22.45 1.81
CA MET A 430 -1.42 22.97 2.53
C MET A 430 -1.49 24.50 2.46
N GLU A 431 -0.36 25.20 2.59
CA GLU A 431 -0.30 26.66 2.42
C GLU A 431 -0.66 27.09 1.00
N ALA A 432 -0.14 26.36 -0.02
CA ALA A 432 -0.51 26.61 -1.41
C ALA A 432 -2.01 26.40 -1.66
N ILE A 433 -2.59 25.33 -1.16
CA ILE A 433 -4.04 25.04 -1.26
C ILE A 433 -4.86 26.17 -0.65
N LYS A 434 -4.48 26.63 0.55
CA LYS A 434 -5.14 27.74 1.25
C LYS A 434 -5.02 29.06 0.48
N LYS A 435 -3.81 29.38 -0.01
CA LYS A 435 -3.52 30.61 -0.76
C LYS A 435 -4.33 30.69 -2.04
N HIS A 436 -4.41 29.62 -2.79
CA HIS A 436 -5.09 29.56 -4.10
C HIS A 436 -6.56 29.12 -4.01
N LYS A 437 -7.11 28.93 -2.80
CA LYS A 437 -8.50 28.49 -2.56
C LYS A 437 -8.82 27.17 -3.29
N SER A 438 -7.85 26.30 -3.39
CA SER A 438 -7.92 24.98 -4.01
C SER A 438 -8.42 23.94 -2.99
N ALA A 439 -8.51 22.69 -3.40
CA ALA A 439 -8.77 21.56 -2.52
C ALA A 439 -7.91 20.35 -2.87
N TYR A 440 -7.68 19.51 -1.89
CA TYR A 440 -7.09 18.20 -2.10
C TYR A 440 -8.09 17.13 -1.70
N LEU A 441 -8.32 16.20 -2.62
CA LEU A 441 -9.23 15.07 -2.48
C LEU A 441 -8.42 13.79 -2.31
N MET A 442 -8.94 12.86 -1.53
CA MET A 442 -8.32 11.57 -1.30
C MET A 442 -9.17 10.44 -1.89
N ALA A 443 -8.55 9.59 -2.70
CA ALA A 443 -9.08 8.27 -3.04
C ALA A 443 -8.46 7.20 -2.14
N VAL A 444 -9.15 6.07 -1.93
CA VAL A 444 -8.69 5.01 -1.02
C VAL A 444 -7.51 4.26 -1.62
N GLY A 445 -6.40 4.21 -0.89
CA GLY A 445 -5.25 3.37 -1.23
C GLY A 445 -5.53 1.90 -0.92
N GLY A 446 -5.16 1.01 -1.84
CA GLY A 446 -5.49 -0.42 -1.73
C GLY A 446 -6.84 -0.81 -2.35
N ALA A 447 -7.49 0.11 -3.09
CA ALA A 447 -8.75 -0.12 -3.81
C ALA A 447 -8.62 0.19 -5.31
N ALA A 448 -7.48 -0.15 -5.92
CA ALA A 448 -7.12 0.27 -7.28
C ALA A 448 -8.03 -0.29 -8.38
N TYR A 449 -8.44 -1.54 -8.27
CA TYR A 449 -9.30 -2.18 -9.26
C TYR A 449 -10.75 -1.67 -9.15
N LEU A 450 -11.23 -1.42 -7.92
CA LEU A 450 -12.53 -0.79 -7.70
C LEU A 450 -12.58 0.61 -8.33
N VAL A 451 -11.58 1.44 -8.08
CA VAL A 451 -11.50 2.80 -8.65
C VAL A 451 -11.45 2.76 -10.18
N SER A 452 -10.74 1.81 -10.79
CA SER A 452 -10.67 1.71 -12.26
C SER A 452 -12.02 1.49 -12.91
N LYS A 453 -12.99 0.90 -12.21
CA LYS A 453 -14.35 0.69 -12.74
C LYS A 453 -15.15 1.99 -12.87
N ALA A 454 -14.77 3.05 -12.16
CA ALA A 454 -15.34 4.37 -12.35
C ALA A 454 -14.82 5.08 -13.63
N ILE A 455 -13.69 4.64 -14.18
CA ILE A 455 -13.06 5.22 -15.36
C ILE A 455 -13.71 4.62 -16.62
N ARG A 456 -14.42 5.44 -17.38
CA ARG A 456 -15.18 5.01 -18.56
C ARG A 456 -14.45 5.22 -19.87
N LYS A 457 -13.56 6.22 -19.92
CA LYS A 457 -12.66 6.46 -21.04
C LYS A 457 -11.30 6.92 -20.54
N ALA A 458 -10.26 6.58 -21.27
CA ALA A 458 -8.90 7.00 -21.02
C ALA A 458 -8.19 7.28 -22.35
N ARG A 459 -7.50 8.40 -22.42
CA ARG A 459 -6.65 8.72 -23.57
C ARG A 459 -5.41 9.50 -23.11
N VAL A 460 -4.29 9.27 -23.74
CA VAL A 460 -3.08 10.07 -23.54
C VAL A 460 -3.27 11.42 -24.22
N VAL A 461 -3.03 12.49 -23.50
CA VAL A 461 -3.15 13.88 -23.99
C VAL A 461 -1.83 14.66 -23.92
N GLY A 462 -0.83 14.14 -23.22
CA GLY A 462 0.50 14.74 -23.13
C GLY A 462 1.56 13.75 -22.65
N PHE A 463 2.80 13.98 -23.02
CA PHE A 463 3.97 13.23 -22.55
C PHE A 463 3.89 11.72 -22.74
N ALA A 464 3.44 11.26 -23.92
CA ALA A 464 3.23 9.84 -24.23
C ALA A 464 4.47 8.96 -23.98
N ASP A 465 5.67 9.53 -24.12
CA ASP A 465 6.96 8.87 -23.87
C ASP A 465 7.19 8.50 -22.39
N LEU A 466 6.44 9.10 -21.47
CA LEU A 466 6.50 8.78 -20.05
C LEU A 466 5.71 7.51 -19.65
N GLY A 467 5.03 6.87 -20.61
CA GLY A 467 4.26 5.64 -20.36
C GLY A 467 3.18 5.84 -19.28
N MET A 468 3.24 5.07 -18.19
CA MET A 468 2.26 5.19 -17.08
C MET A 468 2.26 6.56 -16.37
N GLU A 469 3.31 7.36 -16.55
CA GLU A 469 3.40 8.72 -16.02
C GLU A 469 3.04 9.80 -17.05
N ALA A 470 2.58 9.41 -18.23
CA ALA A 470 2.01 10.32 -19.21
C ALA A 470 0.80 11.08 -18.62
N ILE A 471 0.45 12.21 -19.21
CA ILE A 471 -0.80 12.89 -18.89
C ILE A 471 -1.92 12.19 -19.66
N TYR A 472 -2.80 11.52 -18.92
CA TYR A 472 -4.04 10.98 -19.44
C TYR A 472 -5.19 11.94 -19.17
N GLU A 473 -6.21 11.93 -20.02
CA GLU A 473 -7.53 12.42 -19.69
C GLU A 473 -8.43 11.20 -19.41
N PHE A 474 -8.94 11.13 -18.20
CA PHE A 474 -9.93 10.14 -17.79
C PHE A 474 -11.32 10.76 -17.80
N GLU A 475 -12.32 10.04 -18.34
CA GLU A 475 -13.72 10.33 -18.13
C GLU A 475 -14.28 9.37 -17.09
N VAL A 476 -14.75 9.91 -15.98
CA VAL A 476 -15.19 9.13 -14.82
C VAL A 476 -16.69 9.28 -14.55
N VAL A 477 -17.27 8.24 -13.95
CA VAL A 477 -18.66 8.21 -13.48
C VAL A 477 -18.69 7.72 -12.04
N ASP A 478 -19.22 8.58 -11.15
CA ASP A 478 -19.35 8.34 -9.71
C ASP A 478 -18.06 7.85 -9.05
N MET A 479 -16.91 8.43 -9.44
CA MET A 479 -15.63 8.11 -8.82
C MET A 479 -15.61 8.61 -7.37
N PRO A 480 -15.45 7.70 -6.36
CA PRO A 480 -15.53 8.08 -4.96
C PRO A 480 -14.25 8.77 -4.49
N VAL A 481 -14.39 9.89 -3.82
CA VAL A 481 -13.29 10.59 -3.14
C VAL A 481 -13.79 11.26 -1.86
N THR A 482 -12.86 11.55 -0.95
CA THR A 482 -13.10 12.31 0.27
C THR A 482 -12.33 13.62 0.23
N VAL A 483 -12.94 14.72 0.66
CA VAL A 483 -12.23 15.99 0.81
C VAL A 483 -11.23 15.85 1.95
N ALA A 484 -9.96 15.85 1.63
CA ALA A 484 -8.89 15.68 2.61
C ALA A 484 -8.32 17.01 3.10
N VAL A 485 -8.20 18.01 2.20
CA VAL A 485 -7.84 19.38 2.57
C VAL A 485 -8.79 20.33 1.86
N ASP A 486 -9.45 21.20 2.62
CA ASP A 486 -10.36 22.22 2.08
C ASP A 486 -9.62 23.49 1.65
N SER A 487 -10.36 24.41 1.05
CA SER A 487 -9.84 25.71 0.58
C SER A 487 -9.36 26.64 1.71
N GLY A 488 -9.65 26.33 2.95
CA GLY A 488 -9.16 26.99 4.16
C GLY A 488 -7.83 26.42 4.67
N GLY A 489 -7.37 25.30 4.10
CA GLY A 489 -6.18 24.58 4.56
C GLY A 489 -6.43 23.64 5.74
N THR A 490 -7.69 23.30 6.04
CA THR A 490 -8.04 22.34 7.09
C THR A 490 -7.91 20.91 6.56
N SER A 491 -7.17 20.06 7.28
CA SER A 491 -6.89 18.69 6.86
C SER A 491 -7.64 17.64 7.69
N ALA A 492 -8.37 16.75 7.03
CA ALA A 492 -9.01 15.59 7.65
C ALA A 492 -7.99 14.63 8.27
N HIS A 493 -6.77 14.55 7.72
CA HIS A 493 -5.68 13.73 8.26
C HIS A 493 -5.07 14.29 9.57
N ILE A 494 -5.38 15.54 9.92
CA ILE A 494 -5.01 16.15 11.21
C ILE A 494 -6.19 16.08 12.17
N THR A 495 -7.36 16.54 11.75
CA THR A 495 -8.54 16.66 12.62
C THR A 495 -9.14 15.31 12.98
N GLY A 496 -9.21 14.37 12.04
CA GLY A 496 -9.75 13.03 12.26
C GLY A 496 -8.99 12.25 13.34
N PRO A 497 -7.67 12.00 13.18
CA PRO A 497 -6.89 11.30 14.20
C PRO A 497 -6.93 11.98 15.57
N ALA A 498 -6.88 13.31 15.62
CA ALA A 498 -6.95 14.04 16.89
C ALA A 498 -8.28 13.81 17.62
N GLN A 499 -9.40 13.88 16.90
CA GLN A 499 -10.73 13.63 17.44
C GLN A 499 -10.88 12.18 17.93
N TRP A 500 -10.44 11.20 17.12
CA TRP A 500 -10.57 9.79 17.48
C TRP A 500 -9.68 9.40 18.65
N ARG A 501 -8.47 9.95 18.74
CA ARG A 501 -7.59 9.76 19.90
C ARG A 501 -8.27 10.21 21.20
N GLN A 502 -8.94 11.36 21.20
CA GLN A 502 -9.65 11.86 22.37
C GLN A 502 -10.83 10.96 22.76
N ARG A 503 -11.63 10.50 21.79
CA ARG A 503 -12.76 9.60 22.01
C ARG A 503 -12.31 8.24 22.55
N ILE A 504 -11.23 7.68 22.00
CA ILE A 504 -10.63 6.43 22.49
C ILE A 504 -10.12 6.62 23.93
N ALA A 505 -9.41 7.70 24.21
CA ALA A 505 -8.88 8.00 25.53
C ALA A 505 -9.97 8.24 26.59
N SER A 506 -11.14 8.77 26.20
CA SER A 506 -12.30 8.94 27.11
C SER A 506 -12.94 7.61 27.50
N GLY A 507 -12.57 6.50 26.84
CA GLY A 507 -13.14 5.19 27.10
C GLY A 507 -14.48 4.92 26.42
N GLU A 508 -14.89 5.76 25.46
CA GLU A 508 -16.15 5.60 24.72
C GLU A 508 -16.30 4.21 24.06
N PHE A 509 -15.19 3.58 23.69
CA PHE A 509 -15.17 2.31 22.94
C PHE A 509 -14.72 1.09 23.77
N LYS A 510 -14.62 1.20 25.10
CA LYS A 510 -14.13 0.10 25.97
C LYS A 510 -14.98 -1.17 25.90
N ASN A 511 -16.24 -1.03 25.55
CA ASN A 511 -17.22 -2.12 25.54
C ASN A 511 -17.50 -2.70 24.15
N ILE A 512 -16.73 -2.31 23.12
CA ILE A 512 -16.84 -2.94 21.81
C ILE A 512 -16.23 -4.35 21.94
N PRO A 513 -17.01 -5.44 21.73
CA PRO A 513 -16.49 -6.79 21.90
C PRO A 513 -15.27 -7.01 21.02
N VAL A 514 -14.25 -7.63 21.59
CA VAL A 514 -13.27 -8.36 20.77
C VAL A 514 -14.09 -9.47 20.11
N ALA A 515 -14.18 -9.48 18.79
CA ALA A 515 -14.97 -10.51 18.11
C ALA A 515 -14.53 -11.88 18.61
N ALA A 516 -15.49 -12.66 19.13
CA ALA A 516 -15.23 -14.02 19.50
C ALA A 516 -14.71 -14.76 18.28
N GLY A 517 -13.58 -15.48 18.46
CA GLY A 517 -12.95 -16.27 17.41
C GLY A 517 -13.81 -17.43 16.96
#